data_a5ced6f8d68c4255558aa1b754fddc1a
#
_entry.id   a5ced6f8d68c4255558aa1b754fddc1a
#
_cell.length_a   1.000
_cell.length_b   1.000
_cell.length_c   1.000
_cell.angle_alpha   90.00
_cell.angle_beta   90.00
_cell.angle_gamma   90.00
#
_symmetry.space_group_name_H-M   'P 1'
#
loop_
_entity.id
_entity.type
_entity.pdbx_description
1 polymer ?
#
loop_
_entity_poly.entity_id
_entity_poly.type
_entity_poly.pdbx_seq_one_letter_code
_entity_poly.pdbx_strand_id
1 'polypeptide(L)'
;NIVPRGHVQRSLTPGGGHDGLRFTARYGYVGLSVEQPDFVVEGMNEAGLSAGLFYFPAYGAYEPYDAALRDSTLSDLQVVSWILGNFESIDEMKRAIRHIHIVAVDPRGSTVHWRITERSGRQVVLEIVNRELRFYENTLGVLTNSPGFDWHLTNLNNYVNLRAGSVPSQQQQQQDGSPHSQQRVGGL
;
A
#
# COMPACT_ATOMS: atom_id res chain seq x y z
N ASN A 1 -19.39 -7.34 2.24
CA ASN A 1 -19.23 -8.46 3.16
C ASN A 1 -19.14 -7.94 4.60
N ILE A 2 -19.85 -8.58 5.55
CA ILE A 2 -19.82 -8.27 6.98
C ILE A 2 -19.33 -9.52 7.70
N VAL A 3 -18.26 -9.40 8.45
CA VAL A 3 -17.64 -10.52 9.16
C VAL A 3 -17.72 -10.24 10.67
N PRO A 4 -18.42 -11.09 11.46
CA PRO A 4 -18.55 -10.90 12.89
C PRO A 4 -17.29 -11.35 13.64
N ARG A 5 -17.16 -10.92 14.91
CA ARG A 5 -16.20 -11.49 15.85
C ARG A 5 -16.40 -13.01 15.96
N GLY A 6 -15.34 -13.73 16.16
CA GLY A 6 -15.37 -15.19 16.29
C GLY A 6 -15.46 -15.94 14.97
N HIS A 7 -15.61 -15.24 13.83
CA HIS A 7 -15.56 -15.89 12.53
C HIS A 7 -14.20 -16.54 12.30
N VAL A 8 -14.21 -17.82 11.92
CA VAL A 8 -13.00 -18.60 11.68
C VAL A 8 -12.75 -18.66 10.19
N GLN A 9 -11.54 -18.29 9.80
CA GLN A 9 -11.06 -18.41 8.42
C GLN A 9 -9.84 -19.32 8.36
N ARG A 10 -9.63 -19.91 7.21
CA ARG A 10 -8.44 -20.67 6.89
C ARG A 10 -7.91 -20.19 5.55
N SER A 11 -6.62 -19.88 5.52
CA SER A 11 -5.99 -19.40 4.31
C SER A 11 -5.97 -20.45 3.22
N LEU A 12 -6.10 -20.00 1.99
CA LEU A 12 -5.82 -20.83 0.83
C LEU A 12 -4.33 -21.02 0.66
N THR A 13 -3.96 -22.17 0.11
CA THR A 13 -2.61 -22.46 -0.37
C THR A 13 -2.62 -22.61 -1.89
N PRO A 14 -1.48 -22.43 -2.57
CA PRO A 14 -1.38 -22.66 -4.00
C PRO A 14 -1.91 -24.05 -4.40
N GLY A 15 -2.82 -24.07 -5.39
CA GLY A 15 -3.54 -25.30 -5.77
C GLY A 15 -4.97 -25.38 -5.22
N GLY A 16 -5.43 -24.37 -4.45
CA GLY A 16 -6.82 -24.20 -4.01
C GLY A 16 -7.18 -24.95 -2.72
N GLY A 17 -6.21 -25.43 -1.96
CA GLY A 17 -6.44 -26.03 -0.64
C GLY A 17 -6.81 -24.96 0.39
N HIS A 18 -7.83 -25.19 1.24
CA HIS A 18 -8.13 -24.37 2.42
C HIS A 18 -7.43 -24.96 3.65
N ASP A 19 -6.11 -25.03 3.61
CA ASP A 19 -5.30 -25.73 4.60
C ASP A 19 -4.12 -24.89 5.14
N GLY A 20 -4.03 -23.60 4.74
CA GLY A 20 -3.06 -22.66 5.26
C GLY A 20 -3.35 -22.17 6.67
N LEU A 21 -2.84 -20.99 7.03
CA LEU A 21 -3.00 -20.34 8.33
C LEU A 21 -4.48 -20.30 8.74
N ARG A 22 -4.75 -20.79 9.96
CA ARG A 22 -6.07 -20.68 10.58
C ARG A 22 -6.08 -19.48 11.52
N PHE A 23 -7.04 -18.58 11.35
CA PHE A 23 -7.22 -17.43 12.23
C PHE A 23 -8.70 -17.20 12.56
N THR A 24 -8.95 -16.57 13.69
CA THR A 24 -10.29 -16.26 14.19
C THR A 24 -10.41 -14.75 14.34
N ALA A 25 -11.43 -14.16 13.76
CA ALA A 25 -11.65 -12.72 13.84
C ALA A 25 -11.87 -12.27 15.29
N ARG A 26 -10.89 -11.57 15.84
CA ARG A 26 -10.98 -10.89 17.15
C ARG A 26 -11.85 -9.65 17.06
N TYR A 27 -11.81 -8.97 15.91
CA TYR A 27 -12.61 -7.79 15.58
C TYR A 27 -13.58 -8.11 14.45
N GLY A 28 -14.82 -7.62 14.58
CA GLY A 28 -15.75 -7.58 13.45
C GLY A 28 -15.29 -6.55 12.42
N TYR A 29 -15.54 -6.82 11.17
CA TYR A 29 -15.18 -5.92 10.09
C TYR A 29 -16.17 -5.93 8.93
N VAL A 30 -16.16 -4.86 8.15
CA VAL A 30 -16.87 -4.74 6.87
C VAL A 30 -15.84 -4.61 5.76
N GLY A 31 -16.10 -5.22 4.61
CA GLY A 31 -15.17 -5.14 3.50
C GLY A 31 -15.82 -5.44 2.15
N LEU A 32 -15.17 -4.95 1.12
CA LEU A 32 -15.44 -5.29 -0.27
C LEU A 32 -14.63 -6.53 -0.65
N SER A 33 -15.27 -7.50 -1.30
CA SER A 33 -14.61 -8.75 -1.75
C SER A 33 -14.68 -8.86 -3.26
N VAL A 34 -13.69 -9.52 -3.85
CA VAL A 34 -13.64 -9.87 -5.27
C VAL A 34 -13.63 -11.39 -5.41
N GLU A 35 -14.22 -11.90 -6.48
CA GLU A 35 -14.30 -13.32 -6.85
C GLU A 35 -14.97 -14.21 -5.79
N GLN A 36 -14.52 -14.16 -4.54
CA GLN A 36 -15.07 -14.94 -3.44
C GLN A 36 -15.05 -14.16 -2.13
N PRO A 37 -15.90 -14.51 -1.13
CA PRO A 37 -16.07 -13.74 0.10
C PRO A 37 -14.78 -13.55 0.91
N ASP A 38 -13.86 -14.51 0.86
CA ASP A 38 -12.61 -14.47 1.63
C ASP A 38 -11.55 -13.54 1.04
N PHE A 39 -11.70 -13.12 -0.22
CA PHE A 39 -10.80 -12.19 -0.89
C PHE A 39 -11.25 -10.74 -0.67
N VAL A 40 -11.03 -10.26 0.53
CA VAL A 40 -11.33 -8.88 0.90
C VAL A 40 -10.25 -7.96 0.34
N VAL A 41 -10.65 -7.05 -0.54
CA VAL A 41 -9.72 -6.12 -1.20
C VAL A 41 -9.60 -4.78 -0.48
N GLU A 42 -10.64 -4.37 0.24
CA GLU A 42 -10.63 -3.17 1.08
C GLU A 42 -11.67 -3.30 2.19
N GLY A 43 -11.39 -2.73 3.36
CA GLY A 43 -12.32 -2.76 4.46
C GLY A 43 -11.85 -2.01 5.70
N MET A 44 -12.69 -2.06 6.72
CA MET A 44 -12.43 -1.47 8.03
C MET A 44 -13.00 -2.34 9.14
N ASN A 45 -12.27 -2.45 10.24
CA ASN A 45 -12.75 -3.13 11.43
C ASN A 45 -13.32 -2.16 12.48
N GLU A 46 -13.97 -2.72 13.48
CA GLU A 46 -14.61 -1.97 14.56
C GLU A 46 -13.64 -1.23 15.48
N ALA A 47 -12.35 -1.57 15.48
CA ALA A 47 -11.30 -0.83 16.18
C ALA A 47 -10.83 0.42 15.42
N GLY A 48 -11.28 0.58 14.16
CA GLY A 48 -10.92 1.71 13.30
C GLY A 48 -9.63 1.48 12.49
N LEU A 49 -9.16 0.23 12.39
CA LEU A 49 -8.10 -0.13 11.46
C LEU A 49 -8.73 -0.40 10.10
N SER A 50 -8.20 0.23 9.05
CA SER A 50 -8.56 -0.04 7.66
C SER A 50 -7.39 -0.62 6.89
N ALA A 51 -7.67 -1.46 5.91
CA ALA A 51 -6.68 -2.04 5.03
C ALA A 51 -7.24 -2.19 3.62
N GLY A 52 -6.36 -2.02 2.63
CA GLY A 52 -6.70 -2.21 1.23
C GLY A 52 -5.51 -2.75 0.45
N LEU A 53 -5.78 -3.53 -0.60
CA LEU A 53 -4.76 -4.05 -1.50
C LEU A 53 -4.81 -3.32 -2.85
N PHE A 54 -3.66 -3.25 -3.51
CA PHE A 54 -3.47 -2.62 -4.81
C PHE A 54 -2.60 -3.51 -5.69
N TYR A 55 -2.77 -3.39 -6.99
CA TYR A 55 -2.02 -4.17 -7.97
C TYR A 55 -0.53 -3.77 -7.97
N PHE A 56 0.35 -4.77 -7.91
CA PHE A 56 1.80 -4.54 -7.80
C PHE A 56 2.62 -5.39 -8.78
N PRO A 57 2.22 -5.43 -10.08
CA PRO A 57 2.89 -6.25 -11.07
C PRO A 57 4.32 -5.80 -11.30
N ALA A 58 5.19 -6.76 -11.57
CA ALA A 58 6.61 -6.59 -11.90
C ALA A 58 7.53 -6.11 -10.77
N TYR A 59 7.00 -5.70 -9.62
CA TYR A 59 7.78 -5.21 -8.48
C TYR A 59 7.71 -6.15 -7.27
N GLY A 60 6.55 -6.74 -7.01
CA GLY A 60 6.38 -7.68 -5.92
C GLY A 60 7.02 -9.03 -6.20
N ALA A 61 7.60 -9.64 -5.18
CA ALA A 61 8.12 -11.00 -5.25
C ALA A 61 7.96 -11.67 -3.88
N TYR A 62 7.04 -12.63 -3.80
CA TYR A 62 6.80 -13.41 -2.59
C TYR A 62 7.76 -14.60 -2.48
N GLU A 63 7.85 -15.16 -1.27
CA GLU A 63 8.48 -16.45 -1.08
C GLU A 63 7.73 -17.55 -1.85
N PRO A 64 8.42 -18.56 -2.38
CA PRO A 64 7.77 -19.76 -2.89
C PRO A 64 6.99 -20.46 -1.77
N TYR A 65 5.85 -21.07 -2.11
CA TYR A 65 5.12 -21.90 -1.16
C TYR A 65 5.97 -23.08 -0.68
N ASP A 66 6.02 -23.26 0.63
CA ASP A 66 6.63 -24.42 1.29
C ASP A 66 5.58 -25.15 2.14
N ALA A 67 5.32 -26.41 1.82
CA ALA A 67 4.35 -27.22 2.53
C ALA A 67 4.72 -27.45 4.01
N ALA A 68 6.00 -27.35 4.39
CA ALA A 68 6.45 -27.41 5.77
C ALA A 68 6.01 -26.19 6.60
N LEU A 69 5.78 -25.05 5.94
CA LEU A 69 5.31 -23.79 6.55
C LEU A 69 3.79 -23.57 6.37
N ARG A 70 3.07 -24.59 5.95
CA ARG A 70 1.64 -24.50 5.61
C ARG A 70 0.81 -23.83 6.71
N ASP A 71 0.98 -24.17 7.96
CA ASP A 71 0.18 -23.67 9.08
C ASP A 71 0.44 -22.17 9.38
N SER A 72 1.52 -21.60 8.87
CA SER A 72 1.84 -20.17 8.89
C SER A 72 1.66 -19.47 7.52
N THR A 73 1.21 -20.19 6.51
CA THR A 73 1.03 -19.66 5.16
C THR A 73 -0.25 -18.87 5.04
N LEU A 74 -0.14 -17.62 4.57
CA LEU A 74 -1.26 -16.72 4.28
C LEU A 74 -1.25 -16.36 2.80
N SER A 75 -2.39 -16.56 2.12
CA SER A 75 -2.59 -16.10 0.76
C SER A 75 -2.55 -14.55 0.69
N ASP A 76 -1.90 -14.02 -0.31
CA ASP A 76 -1.80 -12.59 -0.59
C ASP A 76 -3.18 -11.89 -0.66
N LEU A 77 -4.18 -12.54 -1.25
CA LEU A 77 -5.55 -12.02 -1.34
C LEU A 77 -6.34 -12.11 -0.01
N GLN A 78 -5.80 -12.78 1.01
CA GLN A 78 -6.42 -12.88 2.34
C GLN A 78 -5.68 -12.04 3.41
N VAL A 79 -4.63 -11.32 3.03
CA VAL A 79 -3.89 -10.43 3.95
C VAL A 79 -4.79 -9.36 4.54
N VAL A 80 -5.68 -8.74 3.73
CA VAL A 80 -6.61 -7.71 4.21
C VAL A 80 -7.57 -8.28 5.27
N SER A 81 -8.20 -9.42 5.01
CA SER A 81 -9.11 -10.06 5.97
C SER A 81 -8.39 -10.48 7.25
N TRP A 82 -7.16 -10.96 7.15
CA TRP A 82 -6.33 -11.29 8.30
C TRP A 82 -5.98 -10.06 9.13
N ILE A 83 -5.60 -8.94 8.49
CA ILE A 83 -5.31 -7.66 9.16
C ILE A 83 -6.56 -7.16 9.89
N LEU A 84 -7.69 -7.04 9.19
CA LEU A 84 -8.91 -6.52 9.75
C LEU A 84 -9.48 -7.37 10.87
N GLY A 85 -9.37 -8.69 10.76
CA GLY A 85 -9.85 -9.62 11.77
C GLY A 85 -9.04 -9.62 13.05
N ASN A 86 -7.75 -9.30 13.04
CA ASN A 86 -6.87 -9.62 14.16
C ASN A 86 -6.27 -8.42 14.89
N PHE A 87 -6.16 -7.23 14.27
CA PHE A 87 -5.37 -6.13 14.81
C PHE A 87 -6.19 -4.85 14.99
N GLU A 88 -5.76 -4.03 15.95
CA GLU A 88 -6.27 -2.68 16.18
C GLU A 88 -5.25 -1.59 15.84
N SER A 89 -3.99 -1.96 15.67
CA SER A 89 -2.92 -1.02 15.36
C SER A 89 -1.92 -1.56 14.33
N ILE A 90 -1.26 -0.63 13.64
CA ILE A 90 -0.19 -0.92 12.69
C ILE A 90 0.96 -1.63 13.37
N ASP A 91 1.35 -1.22 14.57
CA ASP A 91 2.50 -1.82 15.26
C ASP A 91 2.24 -3.26 15.73
N GLU A 92 0.99 -3.57 16.15
CA GLU A 92 0.60 -4.94 16.46
C GLU A 92 0.69 -5.83 15.21
N MET A 93 0.15 -5.36 14.09
CA MET A 93 0.23 -6.04 12.80
C MET A 93 1.68 -6.23 12.33
N LYS A 94 2.52 -5.18 12.40
CA LYS A 94 3.94 -5.26 12.01
C LYS A 94 4.73 -6.32 12.80
N ARG A 95 4.40 -6.54 14.07
CA ARG A 95 5.03 -7.60 14.87
C ARG A 95 4.58 -8.99 14.42
N ALA A 96 3.27 -9.16 14.21
CA ALA A 96 2.68 -10.45 13.90
C ALA A 96 3.05 -10.94 12.49
N ILE A 97 3.05 -10.08 11.50
CA ILE A 97 3.27 -10.45 10.09
C ILE A 97 4.66 -11.03 9.83
N ARG A 98 5.64 -10.76 10.69
CA ARG A 98 6.99 -11.31 10.58
C ARG A 98 7.04 -12.82 10.78
N HIS A 99 5.99 -13.41 11.36
CA HIS A 99 5.84 -14.84 11.58
C HIS A 99 4.91 -15.51 10.57
N ILE A 100 4.48 -14.76 9.56
CA ILE A 100 3.55 -15.21 8.53
C ILE A 100 4.30 -15.37 7.21
N HIS A 101 4.02 -16.47 6.53
CA HIS A 101 4.56 -16.79 5.22
C HIS A 101 3.53 -16.40 4.15
N ILE A 102 3.72 -15.24 3.53
CA ILE A 102 2.79 -14.74 2.51
C ILE A 102 3.18 -15.30 1.15
N VAL A 103 2.23 -15.92 0.46
CA VAL A 103 2.40 -16.51 -0.86
C VAL A 103 1.32 -16.06 -1.83
N ALA A 104 1.60 -16.08 -3.12
CA ALA A 104 0.56 -15.91 -4.13
C ALA A 104 -0.42 -17.08 -4.09
N VAL A 105 -1.72 -16.81 -4.06
CA VAL A 105 -2.75 -17.86 -4.18
C VAL A 105 -2.72 -18.54 -5.55
N ASP A 106 -2.50 -17.75 -6.60
CA ASP A 106 -2.18 -18.24 -7.95
C ASP A 106 -0.82 -17.70 -8.36
N PRO A 107 0.22 -18.55 -8.46
CA PRO A 107 1.56 -18.13 -8.87
C PRO A 107 1.66 -17.51 -10.27
N ARG A 108 0.60 -17.68 -11.11
CA ARG A 108 0.50 -17.05 -12.43
C ARG A 108 -0.12 -15.66 -12.37
N GLY A 109 -0.74 -15.34 -11.22
CA GLY A 109 -1.35 -14.05 -10.96
C GLY A 109 -0.32 -12.95 -10.72
N SER A 110 -0.81 -11.74 -10.64
CA SER A 110 0.03 -10.59 -10.31
C SER A 110 0.13 -10.43 -8.80
N THR A 111 1.27 -9.92 -8.33
CA THR A 111 1.44 -9.55 -6.93
C THR A 111 0.61 -8.33 -6.56
N VAL A 112 0.40 -8.14 -5.26
CA VAL A 112 -0.28 -6.98 -4.68
C VAL A 112 0.58 -6.37 -3.57
N HIS A 113 0.30 -5.12 -3.21
CA HIS A 113 0.81 -4.45 -2.03
C HIS A 113 -0.35 -3.84 -1.24
N TRP A 114 -0.10 -3.42 0.00
CA TRP A 114 -1.19 -3.08 0.91
C TRP A 114 -0.98 -1.72 1.55
N ARG A 115 -2.08 -0.98 1.70
CA ARG A 115 -2.16 0.21 2.56
C ARG A 115 -2.90 -0.15 3.84
N ILE A 116 -2.36 0.24 4.97
CA ILE A 116 -2.96 0.06 6.29
C ILE A 116 -3.05 1.42 6.98
N THR A 117 -4.23 1.76 7.50
CA THR A 117 -4.48 3.02 8.20
C THR A 117 -5.11 2.73 9.55
N GLU A 118 -4.59 3.32 10.60
CA GLU A 118 -5.15 3.19 11.94
C GLU A 118 -5.93 4.44 12.38
N ARG A 119 -6.70 4.29 13.46
CA ARG A 119 -7.58 5.34 13.98
C ARG A 119 -6.88 6.67 14.27
N SER A 120 -5.58 6.66 14.56
CA SER A 120 -4.78 7.88 14.77
C SER A 120 -4.59 8.72 13.49
N GLY A 121 -4.90 8.15 12.32
CA GLY A 121 -4.59 8.70 11.02
C GLY A 121 -3.22 8.28 10.48
N ARG A 122 -2.40 7.57 11.29
CA ARG A 122 -1.16 6.99 10.81
C ARG A 122 -1.46 5.96 9.73
N GLN A 123 -0.65 5.98 8.68
CA GLN A 123 -0.80 5.14 7.51
C GLN A 123 0.54 4.53 7.11
N VAL A 124 0.52 3.26 6.74
CA VAL A 124 1.71 2.58 6.21
C VAL A 124 1.37 1.86 4.91
N VAL A 125 2.38 1.73 4.06
CA VAL A 125 2.37 0.84 2.91
C VAL A 125 3.24 -0.37 3.23
N LEU A 126 2.71 -1.56 2.96
CA LEU A 126 3.43 -2.83 3.04
C LEU A 126 3.66 -3.33 1.63
N GLU A 127 4.91 -3.58 1.29
CA GLU A 127 5.35 -4.22 0.06
C GLU A 127 6.21 -5.44 0.36
N ILE A 128 6.14 -6.45 -0.51
CA ILE A 128 7.05 -7.58 -0.49
C ILE A 128 7.88 -7.54 -1.77
N VAL A 129 9.12 -7.10 -1.64
CA VAL A 129 10.07 -6.91 -2.76
C VAL A 129 11.29 -7.75 -2.50
N ASN A 130 11.69 -8.55 -3.49
CA ASN A 130 12.79 -9.51 -3.34
C ASN A 130 12.60 -10.46 -2.14
N ARG A 131 11.36 -10.87 -1.86
CA ARG A 131 10.96 -11.74 -0.73
C ARG A 131 11.15 -11.10 0.65
N GLU A 132 11.34 -9.79 0.72
CA GLU A 132 11.50 -9.04 1.96
C GLU A 132 10.28 -8.16 2.23
N LEU A 133 9.80 -8.20 3.48
CA LEU A 133 8.76 -7.30 3.96
C LEU A 133 9.33 -5.88 4.09
N ARG A 134 8.74 -4.93 3.39
CA ARG A 134 9.09 -3.51 3.46
C ARG A 134 7.90 -2.69 3.93
N PHE A 135 8.13 -1.82 4.90
CA PHE A 135 7.14 -0.91 5.43
C PHE A 135 7.57 0.53 5.17
N TYR A 136 6.66 1.31 4.62
CA TYR A 136 6.85 2.74 4.38
C TYR A 136 5.80 3.51 5.16
N GLU A 137 6.19 4.53 5.93
CA GLU A 137 5.25 5.48 6.53
C GLU A 137 4.67 6.35 5.40
N ASN A 138 3.35 6.31 5.23
CA ASN A 138 2.66 7.04 4.18
C ASN A 138 2.11 8.37 4.71
N THR A 139 2.97 9.35 4.82
CA THR A 139 2.61 10.70 5.31
C THR A 139 1.78 11.51 4.32
N LEU A 140 1.75 11.10 3.05
CA LEU A 140 0.98 11.76 1.99
C LEU A 140 -0.46 11.26 1.91
N GLY A 141 -0.74 10.07 2.48
CA GLY A 141 -2.08 9.50 2.49
C GLY A 141 -2.56 8.95 1.14
N VAL A 142 -1.67 8.77 0.16
CA VAL A 142 -2.00 8.24 -1.16
C VAL A 142 -1.20 6.99 -1.49
N LEU A 143 -1.84 6.08 -2.21
CA LEU A 143 -1.21 4.91 -2.81
C LEU A 143 -1.94 4.61 -4.12
N THR A 144 -1.24 4.15 -5.10
CA THR A 144 -1.77 3.59 -6.34
C THR A 144 -1.10 2.24 -6.60
N ASN A 145 -1.38 1.64 -7.76
CA ASN A 145 -0.70 0.42 -8.21
C ASN A 145 0.81 0.64 -8.41
N SER A 146 1.48 -0.32 -9.06
CA SER A 146 2.90 -0.16 -9.42
C SER A 146 3.24 1.23 -9.98
N PRO A 147 4.47 1.71 -9.79
CA PRO A 147 5.65 1.05 -9.21
C PRO A 147 5.67 1.06 -7.67
N GLY A 148 6.83 0.78 -7.04
CA GLY A 148 7.01 0.79 -5.58
C GLY A 148 6.76 2.16 -4.96
N PHE A 149 6.41 2.17 -3.68
CA PHE A 149 6.05 3.40 -2.97
C PHE A 149 7.21 4.40 -2.86
N ASP A 150 8.43 3.94 -2.70
CA ASP A 150 9.64 4.75 -2.71
C ASP A 150 9.84 5.50 -4.05
N TRP A 151 9.52 4.83 -5.17
CA TRP A 151 9.51 5.46 -6.48
C TRP A 151 8.44 6.55 -6.57
N HIS A 152 7.22 6.30 -6.05
CA HIS A 152 6.16 7.31 -6.04
C HIS A 152 6.57 8.55 -5.27
N LEU A 153 7.22 8.39 -4.10
CA LEU A 153 7.76 9.52 -3.32
C LEU A 153 8.80 10.31 -4.12
N THR A 154 9.71 9.61 -4.79
CA THR A 154 10.74 10.25 -5.64
C THR A 154 10.11 11.00 -6.81
N ASN A 155 9.18 10.35 -7.52
CA ASN A 155 8.50 10.94 -8.66
C ASN A 155 7.68 12.20 -8.29
N LEU A 156 7.12 12.25 -7.09
CA LEU A 156 6.35 13.39 -6.60
C LEU A 156 7.17 14.69 -6.63
N ASN A 157 8.51 14.63 -6.48
CA ASN A 157 9.37 15.81 -6.57
C ASN A 157 9.24 16.54 -7.90
N ASN A 158 8.84 15.87 -8.98
CA ASN A 158 8.61 16.49 -10.28
C ASN A 158 7.37 17.41 -10.28
N TYR A 159 6.51 17.29 -9.27
CA TYR A 159 5.20 17.93 -9.21
C TYR A 159 5.05 18.92 -8.05
N VAL A 160 6.06 19.09 -7.18
CA VAL A 160 6.00 19.98 -6.00
C VAL A 160 5.73 21.44 -6.35
N ASN A 161 6.08 21.86 -7.58
CA ASN A 161 5.89 23.23 -8.06
C ASN A 161 4.66 23.39 -8.95
N LEU A 162 3.82 22.35 -9.11
CA LEU A 162 2.59 22.46 -9.89
C LEU A 162 1.65 23.48 -9.27
N ARG A 163 1.22 24.43 -10.11
CA ARG A 163 0.23 25.47 -9.77
C ARG A 163 -0.85 25.48 -10.83
N ALA A 164 -2.04 25.98 -10.47
CA ALA A 164 -3.07 26.28 -11.46
C ALA A 164 -2.58 27.40 -12.41
N GLY A 165 -2.70 27.17 -13.71
CA GLY A 165 -2.24 28.08 -14.75
C GLY A 165 -0.95 27.62 -15.46
N SER A 166 -0.48 28.42 -16.41
CA SER A 166 0.78 28.15 -17.12
C SER A 166 1.99 28.56 -16.30
N VAL A 167 3.04 27.75 -16.28
CA VAL A 167 4.35 28.14 -15.76
C VAL A 167 5.01 29.05 -16.83
N PRO A 168 5.46 30.27 -16.49
CA PRO A 168 6.20 31.10 -17.43
C PRO A 168 7.45 30.36 -17.95
N SER A 169 7.64 30.31 -19.27
CA SER A 169 8.86 29.73 -19.83
C SER A 169 10.07 30.58 -19.44
N GLN A 170 11.24 29.96 -19.28
CA GLN A 170 12.48 30.68 -18.95
C GLN A 170 12.83 31.77 -19.99
N GLN A 171 12.36 31.65 -21.22
CA GLN A 171 12.52 32.67 -22.26
C GLN A 171 11.69 33.94 -22.00
N GLN A 172 10.57 33.87 -21.31
CA GLN A 172 9.77 35.05 -20.94
C GLN A 172 10.41 35.85 -19.80
N GLN A 173 11.18 35.22 -18.92
CA GLN A 173 11.88 35.90 -17.83
C GLN A 173 13.07 36.75 -18.31
N GLN A 174 13.65 36.48 -19.50
CA GLN A 174 14.72 37.27 -20.07
C GLN A 174 14.22 38.48 -20.84
N GLN A 175 12.96 38.52 -21.26
CA GLN A 175 12.40 39.66 -22.02
C GLN A 175 11.87 40.80 -21.14
N ASP A 176 11.58 40.55 -19.88
CA ASP A 176 11.12 41.57 -18.91
C ASP A 176 12.26 42.36 -18.24
N GLY A 177 13.51 42.03 -18.53
CA GLY A 177 14.68 42.77 -18.10
C GLY A 177 14.91 43.97 -19.02
N SER A 178 14.15 45.04 -18.86
CA SER A 178 14.39 46.33 -19.56
C SER A 178 15.77 46.89 -19.17
N PRO A 179 16.61 47.29 -20.11
CA PRO A 179 17.88 47.94 -19.79
C PRO A 179 17.60 49.28 -19.14
N HIS A 180 18.12 49.51 -17.96
CA HIS A 180 18.14 50.77 -17.28
C HIS A 180 18.72 51.84 -18.23
N SER A 181 17.93 52.88 -18.45
CA SER A 181 18.34 54.11 -19.08
C SER A 181 19.63 54.65 -18.48
N GLN A 182 20.68 54.68 -19.30
CA GLN A 182 21.87 55.50 -19.01
C GLN A 182 21.46 56.96 -18.96
N GLN A 183 21.41 57.56 -17.82
CA GLN A 183 21.41 59.03 -17.67
C GLN A 183 22.77 59.56 -18.16
N ARG A 184 22.76 60.24 -19.28
CA ARG A 184 23.84 61.11 -19.71
C ARG A 184 23.91 62.29 -18.73
N VAL A 185 24.98 62.39 -17.97
CA VAL A 185 25.38 63.59 -17.31
C VAL A 185 26.09 64.43 -18.37
N GLY A 186 25.43 65.54 -18.83
CA GLY A 186 26.02 66.51 -19.69
C GLY A 186 26.93 67.40 -18.84
N GLY A 187 28.15 67.59 -19.31
CA GLY A 187 29.11 68.49 -18.71
C GLY A 187 28.90 69.93 -19.20
N LEU A 188 29.37 70.86 -18.40
CA LEU A 188 30.04 72.13 -18.71
C LEU A 188 31.30 72.17 -17.86
#